data_8617b349a5b5bdccf74ea988f0a87c6b
#
_entry.id   8617b349a5b5bdccf74ea988f0a87c6b
#
_cell.length_a   1.000
_cell.length_b   1.000
_cell.length_c   1.000
_cell.angle_alpha   90.00
_cell.angle_beta   90.00
_cell.angle_gamma   90.00
#
_symmetry.space_group_name_H-M   'P 1'
#
loop_
_entity.id
_entity.type
_entity.pdbx_description
1 polymer ?
#
loop_
_entity_poly.entity_id
_entity_poly.type
_entity_poly.pdbx_seq_one_letter_code
_entity_poly.pdbx_strand_id
1 'polypeptide(L)'
;MMKDMRFILFYSEIDSFNFAADELEREFRLRGHEVFILDLKNPPEEDPHSYLHFTQFMAHKADAVVCFDGIGCREDLFIEIWDASGAVVIDILMDPPLRFHSTMEKHPANYFLFCCDLEHVEYVKKYFGQSVPYVAFMPHVGVMPSQERPVIPYTGRKYDVLFTGTYYHYQDRFVQIRQMFAEGSDMYRLYECMFDRLVCDSSLTIEKALLDTLEQFGWSVSEEMLKTMLRCSEAIDWTIRTYQRETVINTLAESGMELYLLGKGWKDYSGIRHSNVHIVDGWVDYRR
;
A
#
# COMPACT_ATOMS: atom_id res chain seq x y z
N MET A 1 -9.49 -13.84 31.77
CA MET A 1 -8.98 -12.50 31.44
C MET A 1 -7.89 -12.68 30.41
N MET A 2 -7.91 -11.96 29.28
CA MET A 2 -6.77 -11.92 28.38
C MET A 2 -5.59 -11.30 29.15
N LYS A 3 -4.39 -11.84 28.97
CA LYS A 3 -3.16 -11.27 29.53
C LYS A 3 -2.96 -9.89 28.92
N ASP A 4 -2.56 -8.89 29.71
CA ASP A 4 -2.14 -7.60 29.20
C ASP A 4 -0.94 -7.81 28.28
N MET A 5 -1.04 -7.34 27.06
CA MET A 5 0.00 -7.47 26.02
C MET A 5 0.66 -6.11 25.77
N ARG A 6 1.89 -6.17 25.28
CA ARG A 6 2.68 -4.99 24.91
C ARG A 6 2.90 -4.95 23.42
N PHE A 7 2.35 -3.92 22.76
CA PHE A 7 2.38 -3.73 21.33
C PHE A 7 3.31 -2.60 20.91
N ILE A 8 3.95 -2.77 19.75
CA ILE A 8 4.68 -1.71 19.05
C ILE A 8 3.99 -1.43 17.73
N LEU A 9 3.79 -0.17 17.43
CA LEU A 9 3.27 0.38 16.18
C LEU A 9 4.26 1.41 15.64
N PHE A 10 4.03 1.88 14.41
CA PHE A 10 4.91 2.84 13.75
C PHE A 10 4.16 4.00 13.14
N TYR A 11 4.74 5.20 13.23
CA TYR A 11 4.44 6.30 12.31
C TYR A 11 5.46 6.33 11.18
N SER A 12 5.01 6.76 10.01
CA SER A 12 5.80 6.87 8.79
C SER A 12 5.39 8.10 7.97
N GLU A 13 5.99 8.30 6.81
CA GLU A 13 5.58 9.35 5.86
C GLU A 13 4.18 9.13 5.24
N ILE A 14 3.53 7.99 5.54
CA ILE A 14 2.23 7.62 4.98
C ILE A 14 1.12 7.93 5.99
N ASP A 15 0.40 9.03 5.76
CA ASP A 15 -0.64 9.52 6.68
C ASP A 15 -1.76 8.50 6.96
N SER A 16 -2.13 7.68 5.98
CA SER A 16 -3.15 6.63 6.16
C SER A 16 -2.70 5.54 7.14
N PHE A 17 -1.40 5.21 7.15
CA PHE A 17 -0.84 4.24 8.09
C PHE A 17 -0.74 4.83 9.49
N ASN A 18 -0.39 6.11 9.59
CA ASN A 18 -0.37 6.82 10.87
C ASN A 18 -1.76 6.87 11.50
N PHE A 19 -2.79 7.12 10.67
CA PHE A 19 -4.18 7.07 11.12
C PHE A 19 -4.59 5.66 11.59
N ALA A 20 -4.20 4.62 10.85
CA ALA A 20 -4.47 3.23 11.25
C ALA A 20 -3.74 2.87 12.55
N ALA A 21 -2.51 3.34 12.75
CA ALA A 21 -1.75 3.14 13.98
C ALA A 21 -2.43 3.82 15.19
N ASP A 22 -2.92 5.07 15.03
CA ASP A 22 -3.70 5.78 16.07
C ASP A 22 -4.94 4.98 16.49
N GLU A 23 -5.68 4.45 15.51
CA GLU A 23 -6.91 3.69 15.78
C GLU A 23 -6.61 2.34 16.46
N LEU A 24 -5.55 1.65 16.03
CA LEU A 24 -5.09 0.43 16.70
C LEU A 24 -4.61 0.72 18.13
N GLU A 25 -3.83 1.80 18.32
CA GLU A 25 -3.41 2.21 19.67
C GLU A 25 -4.61 2.41 20.58
N ARG A 26 -5.60 3.19 20.12
CA ARG A 26 -6.82 3.47 20.87
C ARG A 26 -7.55 2.18 21.27
N GLU A 27 -7.74 1.26 20.32
CA GLU A 27 -8.43 -0.01 20.57
C GLU A 27 -7.64 -0.93 21.51
N PHE A 28 -6.32 -1.02 21.36
CA PHE A 28 -5.49 -1.84 22.23
C PHE A 28 -5.49 -1.29 23.67
N ARG A 29 -5.36 0.03 23.84
CA ARG A 29 -5.41 0.66 25.18
C ARG A 29 -6.77 0.50 25.83
N LEU A 30 -7.87 0.62 25.09
CA LEU A 30 -9.22 0.36 25.61
C LEU A 30 -9.40 -1.08 26.11
N ARG A 31 -8.64 -2.03 25.57
CA ARG A 31 -8.63 -3.44 26.00
C ARG A 31 -7.62 -3.73 27.12
N GLY A 32 -6.94 -2.72 27.65
CA GLY A 32 -6.00 -2.85 28.75
C GLY A 32 -4.57 -3.21 28.31
N HIS A 33 -4.25 -3.09 27.03
CA HIS A 33 -2.91 -3.36 26.53
C HIS A 33 -2.02 -2.12 26.62
N GLU A 34 -0.69 -2.35 26.72
CA GLU A 34 0.32 -1.30 26.65
C GLU A 34 0.77 -1.14 25.19
N VAL A 35 0.82 0.10 24.71
CA VAL A 35 1.18 0.39 23.31
C VAL A 35 2.26 1.46 23.27
N PHE A 36 3.27 1.23 22.45
CA PHE A 36 4.28 2.21 22.07
C PHE A 36 4.22 2.45 20.55
N ILE A 37 4.22 3.72 20.14
CA ILE A 37 4.34 4.09 18.72
C ILE A 37 5.72 4.70 18.52
N LEU A 38 6.53 4.07 17.65
CA LEU A 38 7.81 4.60 17.22
C LEU A 38 7.63 5.45 15.95
N ASP A 39 8.01 6.71 16.03
CA ASP A 39 7.99 7.61 14.87
C ASP A 39 9.25 7.41 14.01
N LEU A 40 9.06 6.82 12.82
CA LEU A 40 10.13 6.58 11.86
C LEU A 40 10.31 7.71 10.82
N LYS A 41 9.53 8.80 10.91
CA LYS A 41 9.71 9.97 10.04
C LYS A 41 10.99 10.72 10.37
N ASN A 42 11.38 10.69 11.64
CA ASN A 42 12.56 11.38 12.12
C ASN A 42 13.63 10.35 12.50
N PRO A 43 14.86 10.45 11.97
CA PRO A 43 15.95 9.56 12.36
C PRO A 43 16.38 9.80 13.82
N PRO A 44 17.14 8.87 14.44
CA PRO A 44 17.56 8.99 15.85
C PRO A 44 18.31 10.27 16.17
N GLU A 45 19.03 10.83 15.21
CA GLU A 45 19.80 12.07 15.34
C GLU A 45 18.88 13.30 15.47
N GLU A 46 17.70 13.26 14.86
CA GLU A 46 16.72 14.37 14.89
C GLU A 46 15.72 14.21 16.04
N ASP A 47 15.39 12.97 16.44
CA ASP A 47 14.51 12.69 17.58
C ASP A 47 15.10 11.63 18.54
N PRO A 48 16.19 11.95 19.26
CA PRO A 48 16.83 11.02 20.19
C PRO A 48 15.92 10.65 21.37
N HIS A 49 14.92 11.47 21.70
CA HIS A 49 14.00 11.19 22.81
C HIS A 49 13.05 10.05 22.49
N SER A 50 12.50 10.00 21.28
CA SER A 50 11.63 8.90 20.84
C SER A 50 12.37 7.56 20.91
N TYR A 51 13.60 7.51 20.41
CA TYR A 51 14.41 6.30 20.44
C TYR A 51 14.88 5.90 21.86
N LEU A 52 15.10 6.89 22.74
CA LEU A 52 15.37 6.60 24.15
C LEU A 52 14.13 5.96 24.82
N HIS A 53 12.95 6.50 24.58
CA HIS A 53 11.70 5.94 25.10
C HIS A 53 11.42 4.56 24.51
N PHE A 54 11.70 4.35 23.23
CA PHE A 54 11.65 3.03 22.61
C PHE A 54 12.56 2.02 23.33
N THR A 55 13.82 2.40 23.59
CA THR A 55 14.75 1.57 24.33
C THR A 55 14.25 1.25 25.74
N GLN A 56 13.67 2.24 26.43
CA GLN A 56 13.06 2.04 27.76
C GLN A 56 11.85 1.10 27.69
N PHE A 57 11.01 1.26 26.66
CA PHE A 57 9.89 0.34 26.43
C PHE A 57 10.39 -1.08 26.18
N MET A 58 11.44 -1.24 25.38
CA MET A 58 12.05 -2.53 25.05
C MET A 58 12.84 -3.17 26.18
N ALA A 59 13.10 -2.44 27.29
CA ALA A 59 13.67 -3.05 28.52
C ALA A 59 12.77 -4.17 29.08
N HIS A 60 11.49 -4.14 28.74
CA HIS A 60 10.56 -5.24 28.94
C HIS A 60 10.12 -5.76 27.57
N LYS A 61 10.01 -7.09 27.44
CA LYS A 61 9.66 -7.74 26.17
C LYS A 61 8.36 -7.17 25.57
N ALA A 62 8.38 -6.77 24.31
CA ALA A 62 7.17 -6.58 23.52
C ALA A 62 6.59 -7.96 23.15
N ASP A 63 5.26 -8.10 23.23
CA ASP A 63 4.60 -9.34 22.82
C ASP A 63 4.37 -9.37 21.31
N ALA A 64 4.00 -8.23 20.71
CA ALA A 64 3.77 -8.12 19.27
C ALA A 64 4.16 -6.75 18.70
N VAL A 65 4.51 -6.78 17.44
CA VAL A 65 4.79 -5.62 16.58
C VAL A 65 3.78 -5.65 15.44
N VAL A 66 3.13 -4.53 15.13
CA VAL A 66 2.21 -4.43 13.99
C VAL A 66 2.75 -3.42 12.99
N CYS A 67 2.98 -3.89 11.79
CA CYS A 67 3.55 -3.16 10.68
C CYS A 67 2.52 -3.01 9.54
N PHE A 68 2.71 -1.98 8.73
CA PHE A 68 2.02 -1.84 7.44
C PHE A 68 3.06 -1.79 6.33
N ASP A 69 2.89 -2.61 5.29
CA ASP A 69 3.77 -2.64 4.12
C ASP A 69 5.27 -2.79 4.48
N GLY A 70 5.56 -3.60 5.49
CA GLY A 70 6.92 -3.87 5.95
C GLY A 70 7.59 -2.75 6.74
N ILE A 71 6.91 -1.63 7.02
CA ILE A 71 7.50 -0.51 7.77
C ILE A 71 7.77 -0.90 9.22
N GLY A 72 9.05 -0.85 9.61
CA GLY A 72 9.50 -1.24 10.94
C GLY A 72 9.78 -2.74 11.11
N CYS A 73 9.76 -3.53 10.02
CA CYS A 73 10.14 -4.94 10.08
C CYS A 73 11.02 -5.44 8.91
N ARG A 74 11.35 -4.58 7.95
CA ARG A 74 12.16 -4.95 6.78
C ARG A 74 13.64 -4.53 6.88
N GLU A 75 13.95 -3.56 7.73
CA GLU A 75 15.31 -3.08 7.94
C GLU A 75 16.07 -4.06 8.85
N ASP A 76 17.35 -4.33 8.53
CA ASP A 76 18.18 -5.30 9.24
C ASP A 76 18.20 -5.09 10.74
N LEU A 77 18.30 -3.85 11.19
CA LEU A 77 18.30 -3.49 12.61
C LEU A 77 17.00 -3.92 13.31
N PHE A 78 15.86 -3.69 12.67
CA PHE A 78 14.57 -4.09 13.26
C PHE A 78 14.40 -5.62 13.25
N ILE A 79 14.83 -6.29 12.19
CA ILE A 79 14.82 -7.77 12.15
C ILE A 79 15.60 -8.32 13.34
N GLU A 80 16.83 -7.82 13.58
CA GLU A 80 17.66 -8.24 14.72
C GLU A 80 16.99 -7.96 16.08
N ILE A 81 16.35 -6.80 16.24
CA ILE A 81 15.62 -6.43 17.46
C ILE A 81 14.45 -7.38 17.72
N TRP A 82 13.63 -7.66 16.68
CA TRP A 82 12.48 -8.53 16.84
C TRP A 82 12.88 -9.98 17.09
N ASP A 83 13.90 -10.47 16.42
CA ASP A 83 14.44 -11.82 16.64
C ASP A 83 15.01 -11.97 18.05
N ALA A 84 15.79 -10.99 18.51
CA ALA A 84 16.35 -11.00 19.86
C ALA A 84 15.27 -10.92 20.95
N SER A 85 14.21 -10.14 20.74
CA SER A 85 13.09 -10.03 21.67
C SER A 85 12.13 -11.23 21.60
N GLY A 86 12.11 -11.95 20.46
CA GLY A 86 11.14 -13.00 20.15
C GLY A 86 9.69 -12.48 20.06
N ALA A 87 9.51 -11.20 19.71
CA ALA A 87 8.20 -10.62 19.47
C ALA A 87 7.53 -11.26 18.24
N VAL A 88 6.20 -11.33 18.25
CA VAL A 88 5.44 -11.70 17.07
C VAL A 88 5.33 -10.48 16.17
N VAL A 89 5.75 -10.59 14.91
CA VAL A 89 5.62 -9.51 13.92
C VAL A 89 4.42 -9.79 13.01
N ILE A 90 3.48 -8.88 13.01
CA ILE A 90 2.27 -8.90 12.19
C ILE A 90 2.43 -7.81 11.14
N ASP A 91 2.63 -8.20 9.90
CA ASP A 91 2.72 -7.26 8.77
C ASP A 91 1.44 -7.31 7.93
N ILE A 92 0.85 -6.15 7.68
CA ILE A 92 -0.40 -5.99 6.95
C ILE A 92 -0.09 -5.30 5.62
N LEU A 93 -0.06 -6.10 4.53
CA LEU A 93 0.13 -5.55 3.19
C LEU A 93 -1.14 -4.87 2.69
N MET A 94 -1.05 -3.56 2.53
CA MET A 94 -2.09 -2.71 1.95
C MET A 94 -1.94 -2.59 0.43
N ASP A 95 -0.74 -2.80 -0.09
CA ASP A 95 -0.37 -2.78 -1.49
C ASP A 95 -0.01 -4.18 -2.03
N PRO A 96 0.06 -4.39 -3.36
CA PRO A 96 0.35 -5.69 -3.95
C PRO A 96 1.69 -6.27 -3.52
N PRO A 97 1.77 -7.59 -3.23
CA PRO A 97 2.98 -8.24 -2.72
C PRO A 97 4.17 -8.17 -3.67
N LEU A 98 3.94 -7.94 -4.98
CA LEU A 98 5.02 -7.75 -5.96
C LEU A 98 5.99 -6.59 -5.61
N ARG A 99 5.54 -5.63 -4.77
CA ARG A 99 6.36 -4.51 -4.29
C ARG A 99 7.23 -4.86 -3.08
N PHE A 100 6.94 -5.97 -2.42
CA PHE A 100 7.52 -6.34 -1.11
C PHE A 100 8.33 -7.64 -1.15
N HIS A 101 8.88 -8.01 -2.31
CA HIS A 101 9.70 -9.21 -2.44
C HIS A 101 10.83 -9.24 -1.42
N SER A 102 11.54 -8.14 -1.23
CA SER A 102 12.64 -8.04 -0.27
C SER A 102 12.20 -8.31 1.17
N THR A 103 11.01 -7.84 1.57
CA THR A 103 10.44 -8.12 2.90
C THR A 103 10.07 -9.59 3.03
N MET A 104 9.53 -10.21 1.98
CA MET A 104 9.17 -11.63 1.99
C MET A 104 10.40 -12.56 1.89
N GLU A 105 11.51 -12.08 1.35
CA GLU A 105 12.80 -12.81 1.31
C GLU A 105 13.57 -12.68 2.62
N LYS A 106 13.43 -11.56 3.34
CA LYS A 106 14.12 -11.28 4.59
C LYS A 106 13.20 -10.57 5.57
N HIS A 107 12.85 -11.25 6.64
CA HIS A 107 11.93 -10.79 7.69
C HIS A 107 12.28 -11.43 9.04
N PRO A 108 11.70 -10.97 10.16
CA PRO A 108 11.88 -11.61 11.47
C PRO A 108 11.39 -13.07 11.50
N ALA A 109 11.96 -13.88 12.38
CA ALA A 109 11.64 -15.31 12.49
C ALA A 109 10.17 -15.58 12.83
N ASN A 110 9.57 -14.76 13.72
CA ASN A 110 8.16 -14.87 14.12
C ASN A 110 7.26 -13.94 13.27
N TYR A 111 7.27 -14.11 11.95
CA TYR A 111 6.60 -13.23 11.00
C TYR A 111 5.27 -13.80 10.53
N PHE A 112 4.21 -12.98 10.59
CA PHE A 112 2.86 -13.27 10.12
C PHE A 112 2.44 -12.19 9.13
N LEU A 113 2.11 -12.60 7.91
CA LEU A 113 1.71 -11.71 6.83
C LEU A 113 0.21 -11.75 6.61
N PHE A 114 -0.41 -10.59 6.58
CA PHE A 114 -1.80 -10.44 6.17
C PHE A 114 -1.90 -9.67 4.86
N CYS A 115 -2.67 -10.20 3.92
CA CYS A 115 -2.94 -9.54 2.64
C CYS A 115 -4.41 -9.14 2.57
N CYS A 116 -4.69 -7.97 2.00
CA CYS A 116 -6.04 -7.44 1.86
C CYS A 116 -6.82 -8.04 0.67
N ASP A 117 -6.18 -8.89 -0.13
CA ASP A 117 -6.75 -9.58 -1.29
C ASP A 117 -6.40 -11.06 -1.26
N LEU A 118 -7.34 -11.93 -1.70
CA LEU A 118 -7.12 -13.38 -1.77
C LEU A 118 -6.08 -13.75 -2.82
N GLU A 119 -6.03 -13.04 -3.96
CA GLU A 119 -5.03 -13.27 -5.00
C GLU A 119 -3.63 -12.92 -4.50
N HIS A 120 -3.50 -11.92 -3.63
CA HIS A 120 -2.24 -11.60 -2.96
C HIS A 120 -1.76 -12.73 -2.05
N VAL A 121 -2.69 -13.37 -1.33
CA VAL A 121 -2.35 -14.56 -0.50
C VAL A 121 -1.84 -15.70 -1.37
N GLU A 122 -2.51 -15.98 -2.49
CA GLU A 122 -2.09 -17.03 -3.41
C GLU A 122 -0.74 -16.70 -4.08
N TYR A 123 -0.50 -15.44 -4.40
CA TYR A 123 0.80 -14.96 -4.90
C TYR A 123 1.93 -15.23 -3.90
N VAL A 124 1.73 -14.85 -2.63
CA VAL A 124 2.73 -15.08 -1.57
C VAL A 124 2.98 -16.57 -1.37
N LYS A 125 1.94 -17.40 -1.30
CA LYS A 125 2.07 -18.86 -1.18
C LYS A 125 2.87 -19.44 -2.34
N LYS A 126 2.61 -18.98 -3.56
CA LYS A 126 3.24 -19.49 -4.79
C LYS A 126 4.73 -19.19 -4.83
N TYR A 127 5.12 -17.95 -4.52
CA TYR A 127 6.48 -17.46 -4.71
C TYR A 127 7.32 -17.42 -3.43
N PHE A 128 6.69 -17.33 -2.27
CA PHE A 128 7.32 -17.11 -0.97
C PHE A 128 6.84 -18.06 0.13
N GLY A 129 6.06 -19.09 -0.19
CA GLY A 129 5.48 -20.00 0.82
C GLY A 129 6.51 -20.74 1.68
N GLN A 130 7.77 -20.84 1.24
CA GLN A 130 8.86 -21.40 2.05
C GLN A 130 9.43 -20.38 3.04
N SER A 131 9.57 -19.11 2.65
CA SER A 131 10.07 -18.04 3.52
C SER A 131 8.96 -17.45 4.39
N VAL A 132 7.73 -17.34 3.89
CA VAL A 132 6.57 -16.79 4.59
C VAL A 132 5.52 -17.89 4.82
N PRO A 133 5.71 -18.77 5.83
CA PRO A 133 4.80 -19.89 6.07
C PRO A 133 3.43 -19.46 6.61
N TYR A 134 3.34 -18.27 7.21
CA TYR A 134 2.11 -17.76 7.81
C TYR A 134 1.60 -16.56 7.03
N VAL A 135 0.79 -16.82 6.02
CA VAL A 135 0.08 -15.80 5.26
C VAL A 135 -1.42 -16.04 5.30
N ALA A 136 -2.20 -14.98 5.53
CA ALA A 136 -3.65 -15.06 5.59
C ALA A 136 -4.33 -13.84 4.94
N PHE A 137 -5.58 -14.02 4.55
CA PHE A 137 -6.43 -12.93 4.08
C PHE A 137 -6.99 -12.14 5.25
N MET A 138 -6.87 -10.82 5.17
CA MET A 138 -7.52 -9.86 6.06
C MET A 138 -8.08 -8.72 5.21
N PRO A 139 -9.40 -8.62 5.04
CA PRO A 139 -9.98 -7.57 4.22
C PRO A 139 -9.68 -6.19 4.80
N HIS A 140 -9.63 -5.18 3.93
CA HIS A 140 -9.62 -3.79 4.38
C HIS A 140 -10.81 -3.54 5.30
N VAL A 141 -10.55 -3.00 6.47
CA VAL A 141 -11.56 -2.64 7.45
C VAL A 141 -11.72 -1.13 7.51
N GLY A 142 -12.95 -0.69 7.73
CA GLY A 142 -13.24 0.72 8.03
C GLY A 142 -13.08 1.00 9.52
N VAL A 143 -12.79 2.25 9.84
CA VAL A 143 -12.77 2.74 11.21
C VAL A 143 -14.18 3.17 11.61
N MET A 144 -14.65 2.73 12.78
CA MET A 144 -15.91 3.21 13.33
C MET A 144 -15.74 4.67 13.81
N PRO A 145 -16.61 5.59 13.39
CA PRO A 145 -16.58 6.95 13.89
C PRO A 145 -16.69 6.97 15.42
N SER A 146 -15.84 7.77 16.08
CA SER A 146 -15.85 7.91 17.54
C SER A 146 -17.14 8.54 18.10
N GLN A 147 -17.94 9.16 17.23
CA GLN A 147 -19.24 9.71 17.55
C GLN A 147 -20.25 9.30 16.48
N GLU A 148 -21.47 9.00 16.91
CA GLU A 148 -22.58 8.82 15.98
C GLU A 148 -22.78 10.11 15.17
N ARG A 149 -22.51 10.05 13.88
CA ARG A 149 -22.81 11.15 12.97
C ARG A 149 -24.21 10.98 12.41
N PRO A 150 -25.01 12.04 12.34
CA PRO A 150 -26.32 11.95 11.74
C PRO A 150 -26.20 11.50 10.28
N VAL A 151 -27.01 10.54 9.88
CA VAL A 151 -27.09 10.11 8.49
C VAL A 151 -27.66 11.27 7.66
N ILE A 152 -26.84 11.85 6.80
CA ILE A 152 -27.28 12.89 5.87
C ILE A 152 -27.96 12.19 4.68
N PRO A 153 -29.25 12.47 4.42
CA PRO A 153 -29.94 11.96 3.24
C PRO A 153 -29.18 12.36 1.97
N TYR A 154 -29.27 11.54 0.92
CA TYR A 154 -28.57 11.78 -0.34
C TYR A 154 -28.83 13.20 -0.88
N THR A 155 -30.10 13.66 -0.85
CA THR A 155 -30.49 15.01 -1.27
C THR A 155 -29.93 16.16 -0.45
N GLY A 156 -29.39 15.88 0.74
CA GLY A 156 -28.74 16.86 1.62
C GLY A 156 -27.21 16.80 1.58
N ARG A 157 -26.62 15.91 0.76
CA ARG A 157 -25.18 15.82 0.64
C ARG A 157 -24.62 16.99 -0.18
N LYS A 158 -23.44 17.44 0.22
CA LYS A 158 -22.79 18.59 -0.41
C LYS A 158 -22.24 18.28 -1.80
N TYR A 159 -21.83 17.04 -2.04
CA TYR A 159 -21.18 16.58 -3.25
C TYR A 159 -21.93 15.40 -3.85
N ASP A 160 -22.20 15.44 -5.15
CA ASP A 160 -22.83 14.32 -5.86
C ASP A 160 -21.80 13.17 -6.01
N VAL A 161 -20.67 13.47 -6.61
CA VAL A 161 -19.53 12.56 -6.72
C VAL A 161 -18.29 13.24 -6.16
N LEU A 162 -17.67 12.66 -5.16
CA LEU A 162 -16.41 13.12 -4.60
C LEU A 162 -15.34 12.07 -4.85
N PHE A 163 -14.27 12.46 -5.54
CA PHE A 163 -13.06 11.66 -5.67
C PHE A 163 -11.94 12.25 -4.79
N THR A 164 -11.34 11.42 -3.95
CA THR A 164 -10.23 11.79 -3.08
C THR A 164 -8.95 11.09 -3.50
N GLY A 165 -7.88 11.83 -3.73
CA GLY A 165 -6.58 11.27 -4.11
C GLY A 165 -5.71 12.25 -4.87
N THR A 166 -4.44 11.89 -5.06
CA THR A 166 -3.49 12.68 -5.84
C THR A 166 -3.62 12.35 -7.33
N TYR A 167 -3.62 13.37 -8.17
CA TYR A 167 -3.57 13.21 -9.61
C TYR A 167 -2.14 13.08 -10.10
N TYR A 168 -1.93 12.10 -10.96
CA TYR A 168 -0.75 11.93 -11.81
C TYR A 168 -1.24 11.55 -13.20
N HIS A 169 -0.61 12.08 -14.25
CA HIS A 169 -0.88 11.63 -15.61
C HIS A 169 -0.20 10.27 -15.82
N TYR A 170 -0.90 9.27 -16.37
CA TYR A 170 -0.36 7.91 -16.50
C TYR A 170 0.88 7.86 -17.41
N GLN A 171 0.99 8.73 -18.43
CA GLN A 171 2.16 8.80 -19.30
C GLN A 171 3.42 9.22 -18.55
N ASP A 172 3.31 10.05 -17.52
CA ASP A 172 4.44 10.43 -16.69
C ASP A 172 4.99 9.22 -15.91
N ARG A 173 4.10 8.28 -15.55
CA ARG A 173 4.48 7.02 -14.92
C ARG A 173 5.15 6.07 -15.92
N PHE A 174 4.70 6.04 -17.18
CA PHE A 174 5.32 5.22 -18.22
C PHE A 174 6.78 5.63 -18.51
N VAL A 175 7.16 6.86 -18.20
CA VAL A 175 8.56 7.33 -18.25
C VAL A 175 9.50 6.47 -17.41
N GLN A 176 9.03 5.92 -16.28
CA GLN A 176 9.84 5.04 -15.44
C GLN A 176 10.28 3.77 -16.18
N ILE A 177 9.38 3.19 -16.99
CA ILE A 177 9.71 2.02 -17.83
C ILE A 177 10.77 2.39 -18.88
N ARG A 178 10.66 3.58 -19.49
CA ARG A 178 11.65 4.10 -20.44
C ARG A 178 13.01 4.35 -19.81
N GLN A 179 13.04 4.68 -18.52
CA GLN A 179 14.31 4.83 -17.77
C GLN A 179 14.93 3.49 -17.39
N MET A 180 14.11 2.45 -17.16
CA MET A 180 14.58 1.12 -16.81
C MET A 180 15.11 0.34 -18.02
N PHE A 181 14.48 0.50 -19.18
CA PHE A 181 14.79 -0.26 -20.39
C PHE A 181 14.92 0.64 -21.61
N ALA A 182 15.95 0.38 -22.42
CA ALA A 182 16.14 1.12 -23.67
C ALA A 182 14.92 0.95 -24.59
N GLU A 183 14.42 2.06 -25.14
CA GLU A 183 13.30 2.05 -26.08
C GLU A 183 13.57 1.10 -27.25
N GLY A 184 12.60 0.25 -27.58
CA GLY A 184 12.74 -0.77 -28.61
C GLY A 184 13.49 -2.04 -28.21
N SER A 185 14.05 -2.11 -26.99
CA SER A 185 14.59 -3.38 -26.47
C SER A 185 13.49 -4.40 -26.24
N ASP A 186 13.85 -5.69 -26.20
CA ASP A 186 12.88 -6.76 -25.96
C ASP A 186 12.17 -6.63 -24.62
N MET A 187 12.88 -6.16 -23.58
CA MET A 187 12.29 -5.90 -22.27
C MET A 187 11.31 -4.72 -22.32
N TYR A 188 11.66 -3.64 -23.02
CA TYR A 188 10.75 -2.52 -23.20
C TYR A 188 9.45 -2.95 -23.90
N ARG A 189 9.59 -3.71 -25.02
CA ARG A 189 8.45 -4.25 -25.78
C ARG A 189 7.59 -5.20 -24.95
N LEU A 190 8.21 -6.00 -24.07
CA LEU A 190 7.47 -6.87 -23.15
C LEU A 190 6.57 -6.05 -22.21
N TYR A 191 7.09 -4.99 -21.60
CA TYR A 191 6.32 -4.15 -20.71
C TYR A 191 5.25 -3.32 -21.44
N GLU A 192 5.50 -2.88 -22.68
CA GLU A 192 4.46 -2.27 -23.53
C GLU A 192 3.31 -3.26 -23.79
N CYS A 193 3.62 -4.49 -24.18
CA CYS A 193 2.61 -5.51 -24.41
C CYS A 193 1.81 -5.88 -23.13
N MET A 194 2.49 -5.91 -21.98
CA MET A 194 1.81 -6.10 -20.69
C MET A 194 0.83 -4.96 -20.41
N PHE A 195 1.26 -3.71 -20.61
CA PHE A 195 0.41 -2.55 -20.40
C PHE A 195 -0.82 -2.60 -21.31
N ASP A 196 -0.65 -2.87 -22.60
CA ASP A 196 -1.74 -2.98 -23.56
C ASP A 196 -2.76 -4.06 -23.16
N ARG A 197 -2.29 -5.21 -22.68
CA ARG A 197 -3.16 -6.29 -22.16
C ARG A 197 -3.99 -5.83 -20.96
N LEU A 198 -3.35 -5.17 -19.99
CA LEU A 198 -4.01 -4.66 -18.78
C LEU A 198 -4.99 -3.53 -19.07
N VAL A 199 -4.75 -2.75 -20.14
CA VAL A 199 -5.70 -1.74 -20.65
C VAL A 199 -6.90 -2.42 -21.28
N CYS A 200 -6.68 -3.48 -22.08
CA CYS A 200 -7.75 -4.20 -22.78
C CYS A 200 -8.61 -5.04 -21.85
N ASP A 201 -8.02 -5.58 -20.76
CA ASP A 201 -8.72 -6.41 -19.79
C ASP A 201 -8.31 -6.02 -18.35
N SER A 202 -9.18 -5.23 -17.73
CA SER A 202 -8.97 -4.74 -16.36
C SER A 202 -9.10 -5.81 -15.27
N SER A 203 -9.49 -7.04 -15.62
CA SER A 203 -9.55 -8.18 -14.70
C SER A 203 -8.23 -8.95 -14.59
N LEU A 204 -7.27 -8.69 -15.48
CA LEU A 204 -5.96 -9.32 -15.45
C LEU A 204 -5.12 -8.81 -14.28
N THR A 205 -4.45 -9.74 -13.60
CA THR A 205 -3.40 -9.39 -12.66
C THR A 205 -2.10 -9.06 -13.41
N ILE A 206 -1.21 -8.31 -12.77
CA ILE A 206 0.14 -8.03 -13.29
C ILE A 206 0.89 -9.33 -13.59
N GLU A 207 0.80 -10.29 -12.68
CA GLU A 207 1.41 -11.62 -12.85
C GLU A 207 0.90 -12.33 -14.12
N LYS A 208 -0.43 -12.37 -14.29
CA LYS A 208 -1.04 -13.04 -15.44
C LYS A 208 -0.65 -12.34 -16.74
N ALA A 209 -0.66 -11.00 -16.76
CA ALA A 209 -0.24 -10.22 -17.91
C ALA A 209 1.22 -10.50 -18.30
N LEU A 210 2.13 -10.62 -17.32
CA LEU A 210 3.52 -10.99 -17.55
C LEU A 210 3.63 -12.40 -18.14
N LEU A 211 2.99 -13.39 -17.52
CA LEU A 211 3.06 -14.78 -17.96
C LEU A 211 2.53 -14.96 -19.41
N ASP A 212 1.38 -14.34 -19.71
CA ASP A 212 0.79 -14.41 -21.05
C ASP A 212 1.65 -13.70 -22.11
N THR A 213 2.36 -12.63 -21.70
CA THR A 213 3.26 -11.92 -22.62
C THR A 213 4.55 -12.72 -22.86
N LEU A 214 5.10 -13.38 -21.83
CA LEU A 214 6.23 -14.29 -21.98
C LEU A 214 5.90 -15.44 -22.91
N GLU A 215 4.71 -16.06 -22.75
CA GLU A 215 4.22 -17.12 -23.64
C GLU A 215 4.09 -16.63 -25.08
N GLN A 216 3.50 -15.44 -25.30
CA GLN A 216 3.38 -14.82 -26.63
C GLN A 216 4.74 -14.61 -27.30
N PHE A 217 5.77 -14.25 -26.52
CA PHE A 217 7.13 -14.02 -27.02
C PHE A 217 7.92 -15.34 -27.17
N GLY A 218 7.35 -16.46 -26.74
CA GLY A 218 8.03 -17.77 -26.72
C GLY A 218 9.20 -17.82 -25.75
N TRP A 219 9.17 -16.98 -24.69
CA TRP A 219 10.23 -16.93 -23.70
C TRP A 219 9.99 -17.91 -22.56
N SER A 220 11.01 -18.72 -22.28
CA SER A 220 11.05 -19.57 -21.09
C SER A 220 12.08 -18.98 -20.13
N VAL A 221 11.65 -18.64 -18.92
CA VAL A 221 12.48 -18.03 -17.89
C VAL A 221 12.55 -18.91 -16.64
N SER A 222 13.62 -18.81 -15.87
CA SER A 222 13.72 -19.48 -14.58
C SER A 222 12.78 -18.81 -13.56
N GLU A 223 12.47 -19.52 -12.47
CA GLU A 223 11.67 -18.95 -11.37
C GLU A 223 12.31 -17.69 -10.78
N GLU A 224 13.62 -17.69 -10.60
CA GLU A 224 14.37 -16.53 -10.12
C GLU A 224 14.26 -15.33 -11.06
N MET A 225 14.38 -15.57 -12.37
CA MET A 225 14.19 -14.53 -13.37
C MET A 225 12.75 -14.02 -13.37
N LEU A 226 11.77 -14.91 -13.25
CA LEU A 226 10.36 -14.54 -13.17
C LEU A 226 10.08 -13.65 -11.95
N LYS A 227 10.59 -13.99 -10.77
CA LYS A 227 10.48 -13.15 -9.57
C LYS A 227 11.11 -11.76 -9.79
N THR A 228 12.27 -11.70 -10.46
CA THR A 228 12.92 -10.44 -10.81
C THR A 228 12.05 -9.61 -11.75
N MET A 229 11.49 -10.21 -12.78
CA MET A 229 10.59 -9.54 -13.73
C MET A 229 9.31 -9.04 -13.04
N LEU A 230 8.73 -9.84 -12.15
CA LEU A 230 7.56 -9.44 -11.35
C LEU A 230 7.89 -8.23 -10.47
N ARG A 231 9.04 -8.21 -9.80
CA ARG A 231 9.49 -7.04 -9.03
C ARG A 231 9.66 -5.80 -9.91
N CYS A 232 10.26 -5.94 -11.10
CA CYS A 232 10.37 -4.85 -12.06
C CYS A 232 9.01 -4.39 -12.60
N SER A 233 7.97 -5.22 -12.51
CA SER A 233 6.60 -4.88 -12.94
C SER A 233 5.90 -3.89 -12.01
N GLU A 234 6.50 -3.47 -10.90
CA GLU A 234 5.97 -2.38 -10.06
C GLU A 234 5.70 -1.10 -10.88
N ALA A 235 6.56 -0.78 -11.84
CA ALA A 235 6.39 0.38 -12.71
C ALA A 235 5.11 0.26 -13.58
N ILE A 236 4.78 -0.96 -14.05
CA ILE A 236 3.53 -1.23 -14.79
C ILE A 236 2.34 -1.14 -13.85
N ASP A 237 2.41 -1.69 -12.64
CA ASP A 237 1.34 -1.60 -11.66
C ASP A 237 0.98 -0.12 -11.37
N TRP A 238 1.97 0.73 -11.13
CA TRP A 238 1.74 2.16 -10.95
C TRP A 238 1.13 2.81 -12.19
N THR A 239 1.59 2.46 -13.38
CA THR A 239 1.12 3.05 -14.63
C THR A 239 -0.32 2.67 -14.89
N ILE A 240 -0.67 1.38 -14.77
CA ILE A 240 -2.03 0.91 -15.06
C ILE A 240 -3.05 1.44 -14.04
N ARG A 241 -2.71 1.47 -12.75
CA ARG A 241 -3.57 2.07 -11.71
C ARG A 241 -3.84 3.55 -11.98
N THR A 242 -2.82 4.28 -12.43
CA THR A 242 -2.97 5.70 -12.79
C THR A 242 -3.83 5.87 -14.05
N TYR A 243 -3.63 5.02 -15.07
CA TYR A 243 -4.45 4.99 -16.27
C TYR A 243 -5.92 4.69 -15.97
N GLN A 244 -6.19 3.65 -15.19
CA GLN A 244 -7.55 3.27 -14.80
C GLN A 244 -8.25 4.39 -14.02
N ARG A 245 -7.54 5.01 -13.08
CA ARG A 245 -8.05 6.16 -12.32
C ARG A 245 -8.41 7.32 -13.24
N GLU A 246 -7.50 7.70 -14.14
CA GLU A 246 -7.73 8.79 -15.09
C GLU A 246 -8.90 8.47 -16.03
N THR A 247 -9.03 7.23 -16.48
CA THR A 247 -10.14 6.77 -17.32
C THR A 247 -11.50 6.92 -16.61
N VAL A 248 -11.59 6.50 -15.33
CA VAL A 248 -12.81 6.66 -14.53
C VAL A 248 -13.17 8.13 -14.35
N ILE A 249 -12.18 8.97 -14.01
CA ILE A 249 -12.40 10.40 -13.81
C ILE A 249 -12.82 11.08 -15.12
N ASN A 250 -12.22 10.74 -16.26
CA ASN A 250 -12.62 11.26 -17.57
C ASN A 250 -14.07 10.88 -17.91
N THR A 251 -14.44 9.62 -17.69
CA THR A 251 -15.81 9.15 -17.91
C THR A 251 -16.83 9.91 -17.06
N LEU A 252 -16.50 10.15 -15.78
CA LEU A 252 -17.36 10.95 -14.90
C LEU A 252 -17.45 12.41 -15.33
N ALA A 253 -16.34 13.03 -15.75
CA ALA A 253 -16.32 14.39 -16.25
C ALA A 253 -17.17 14.55 -17.51
N GLU A 254 -17.10 13.58 -18.44
CA GLU A 254 -17.86 13.55 -19.69
C GLU A 254 -19.35 13.24 -19.48
N SER A 255 -19.70 12.57 -18.39
CA SER A 255 -21.10 12.20 -18.08
C SER A 255 -22.00 13.38 -17.71
N GLY A 256 -21.42 14.54 -17.42
CA GLY A 256 -22.13 15.72 -16.93
C GLY A 256 -22.54 15.67 -15.45
N MET A 257 -22.12 14.64 -14.70
CA MET A 257 -22.32 14.58 -13.26
C MET A 257 -21.42 15.61 -12.55
N GLU A 258 -21.92 16.24 -11.50
CA GLU A 258 -21.11 17.16 -10.68
C GLU A 258 -20.01 16.41 -9.95
N LEU A 259 -18.78 16.56 -10.45
CA LEU A 259 -17.59 15.85 -9.99
C LEU A 259 -16.69 16.78 -9.17
N TYR A 260 -16.43 16.39 -7.94
CA TYR A 260 -15.56 17.11 -7.02
C TYR A 260 -14.27 16.34 -6.81
N LEU A 261 -13.12 16.98 -7.09
CA LEU A 261 -11.78 16.39 -7.01
C LEU A 261 -11.01 16.98 -5.85
N LEU A 262 -10.69 16.15 -4.86
CA LEU A 262 -9.96 16.54 -3.65
C LEU A 262 -8.60 15.87 -3.61
N GLY A 263 -7.53 16.65 -3.44
CA GLY A 263 -6.15 16.18 -3.33
C GLY A 263 -5.17 17.02 -4.14
N LYS A 264 -3.93 16.52 -4.26
CA LYS A 264 -2.87 17.24 -4.99
C LYS A 264 -2.91 16.96 -6.49
N GLY A 265 -2.39 17.88 -7.30
CA GLY A 265 -2.13 17.70 -8.73
C GLY A 265 -3.33 17.94 -9.66
N TRP A 266 -4.54 18.08 -9.14
CA TRP A 266 -5.75 18.23 -9.97
C TRP A 266 -5.79 19.48 -10.83
N LYS A 267 -4.97 20.51 -10.54
CA LYS A 267 -4.83 21.71 -11.38
C LYS A 267 -4.24 21.40 -12.75
N ASP A 268 -3.48 20.31 -12.86
CA ASP A 268 -2.86 19.87 -14.11
C ASP A 268 -3.74 18.90 -14.91
N TYR A 269 -4.89 18.52 -14.36
CA TYR A 269 -5.83 17.62 -15.01
C TYR A 269 -6.52 18.30 -16.20
N SER A 270 -6.42 17.71 -17.38
CA SER A 270 -6.96 18.30 -18.62
C SER A 270 -8.49 18.45 -18.62
N GLY A 271 -9.19 17.58 -17.90
CA GLY A 271 -10.66 17.60 -17.76
C GLY A 271 -11.22 18.72 -16.88
N ILE A 272 -10.38 19.53 -16.25
CA ILE A 272 -10.81 20.72 -15.49
C ILE A 272 -11.62 21.73 -16.33
N ARG A 273 -11.54 21.62 -17.66
CA ARG A 273 -12.30 22.46 -18.61
C ARG A 273 -13.80 22.13 -18.64
N HIS A 274 -14.22 20.98 -18.15
CA HIS A 274 -15.64 20.63 -18.05
C HIS A 274 -16.29 21.44 -16.93
N SER A 275 -17.45 22.07 -17.21
CA SER A 275 -18.13 22.94 -16.26
C SER A 275 -18.64 22.24 -15.00
N ASN A 276 -18.80 20.91 -15.07
CA ASN A 276 -19.24 20.04 -13.98
C ASN A 276 -18.07 19.46 -13.16
N VAL A 277 -16.82 19.88 -13.43
CA VAL A 277 -15.64 19.43 -12.68
C VAL A 277 -15.16 20.53 -11.75
N HIS A 278 -15.11 20.23 -10.45
CA HIS A 278 -14.76 21.17 -9.41
C HIS A 278 -13.53 20.68 -8.62
N ILE A 279 -12.51 21.52 -8.49
CA ILE A 279 -11.39 21.22 -7.59
C ILE A 279 -11.77 21.71 -6.19
N VAL A 280 -11.71 20.81 -5.24
CA VAL A 280 -11.87 21.14 -3.81
C VAL A 280 -10.48 21.43 -3.25
N ASP A 281 -10.21 22.71 -2.97
CA ASP A 281 -8.97 23.09 -2.32
C ASP A 281 -8.97 22.61 -0.87
N GLY A 282 -7.92 21.94 -0.47
CA GLY A 282 -7.69 21.55 0.91
C GLY A 282 -7.14 20.13 1.05
N TRP A 283 -6.60 19.89 2.22
CA TRP A 283 -6.22 18.56 2.71
C TRP A 283 -7.31 18.12 3.70
N VAL A 284 -7.84 16.91 3.51
CA VAL A 284 -8.71 16.31 4.52
C VAL A 284 -7.86 15.39 5.36
N ASP A 285 -7.71 15.71 6.62
CA ASP A 285 -7.16 14.81 7.63
C ASP A 285 -8.11 13.61 7.77
N TYR A 286 -7.58 12.40 7.74
CA TYR A 286 -8.35 11.17 7.96
C TYR A 286 -9.12 11.16 9.29
N ARG A 287 -8.73 12.01 10.25
CA ARG A 287 -9.36 12.18 11.56
C ARG A 287 -10.59 13.09 11.56
N ARG A 288 -10.88 13.79 10.45
CA ARG A 288 -11.99 14.72 10.28
C ARG A 288 -13.04 14.20 9.33
#